data_904669aad516be8bfd5c2bf9ce59c0b0
#
_entry.id   904669aad516be8bfd5c2bf9ce59c0b0
#
_cell.length_a   1.000
_cell.length_b   1.000
_cell.length_c   1.000
_cell.angle_alpha   90.00
_cell.angle_beta   90.00
_cell.angle_gamma   90.00
#
_symmetry.space_group_name_H-M   'P 1'
#
loop_
_entity.id
_entity.type
_entity.pdbx_description
1 polymer ?
#
loop_
_entity_poly.entity_id
_entity_poly.type
_entity_poly.pdbx_seq_one_letter_code
_entity_poly.pdbx_strand_id
1 'polypeptide(L)'
;MDEGNLQPNREFKTDRRPVLSDSDNSRLNGVRIHGKEEDKMAGRPLRVVHYLNQFFGGIGGEDKAHAEPQMKMGPIGPGKAVQGAFGDQGKVVATIICGDNYFAERIEDATTEVMNLIKSQEPDVVLAGPAFDAGRYGIACGAVCKRAQGEFGIPAVTGMFVENPGVDLFRKDVYIIETENSARRMSDVISKMVNIACRLVAKEKIGKPSLEGYFARGYLRNEVSDRIGAERVVSMLLAKLRGEPFQSEVSPPRYDRVKPASGLKDLHVATIALVTDGGLVPKGNPDRIQAREATRFGSYSFKDTDGLNPDDYEVNHVGYSPVFVLQDPHRLVPVDVMLDLEKEGIIGKLHKKFYSTAGAVCVVENIRKMGQAIAKELKDEGVSGVILTST
;
A
#
# COMPACT_ATOMS: atom_id res chain seq x y z
N MET A 1 -1.62 48.00 45.66
CA MET A 1 -2.93 47.93 46.26
C MET A 1 -3.90 47.87 45.13
N ASP A 2 -4.27 46.69 44.76
CA ASP A 2 -5.66 46.31 44.45
C ASP A 2 -5.65 44.79 44.20
N GLU A 3 -6.27 44.10 45.13
CA GLU A 3 -6.47 42.66 45.14
C GLU A 3 -7.75 42.38 44.31
N GLY A 4 -7.62 41.75 43.17
CA GLY A 4 -8.70 41.35 42.26
C GLY A 4 -8.87 39.84 42.21
N ASN A 5 -9.64 39.34 43.12
CA ASN A 5 -10.60 38.20 43.09
C ASN A 5 -10.46 37.12 42.01
N LEU A 6 -9.84 36.01 42.37
CA LEU A 6 -9.95 34.71 41.71
C LEU A 6 -11.26 34.04 42.12
N GLN A 7 -12.19 33.85 41.22
CA GLN A 7 -13.36 33.01 41.39
C GLN A 7 -13.03 31.53 41.16
N PRO A 8 -13.61 30.58 41.91
CA PRO A 8 -13.29 29.19 41.91
C PRO A 8 -14.01 28.41 40.80
N ASN A 9 -13.30 27.40 40.31
CA ASN A 9 -13.63 26.25 39.48
C ASN A 9 -15.13 25.95 39.26
N ARG A 10 -15.50 25.95 37.97
CA ARG A 10 -16.69 25.23 37.49
C ARG A 10 -16.41 23.72 37.49
N GLU A 11 -17.05 23.01 38.35
CA GLU A 11 -17.14 21.55 38.30
C GLU A 11 -17.81 21.09 36.99
N PHE A 12 -17.08 20.33 36.19
CA PHE A 12 -17.67 19.58 35.08
C PHE A 12 -18.43 18.38 35.67
N LYS A 13 -19.74 18.47 35.69
CA LYS A 13 -20.61 17.31 35.92
C LYS A 13 -20.50 16.36 34.74
N THR A 14 -19.83 15.24 34.91
CA THR A 14 -19.86 14.11 33.98
C THR A 14 -21.23 13.45 34.09
N ASP A 15 -22.01 13.63 33.02
CA ASP A 15 -23.30 12.92 32.83
C ASP A 15 -22.97 11.45 32.51
N ARG A 16 -22.99 10.63 33.57
CA ARG A 16 -22.87 9.16 33.47
C ARG A 16 -24.21 8.62 32.99
N ARG A 17 -24.35 8.29 31.72
CA ARG A 17 -25.45 7.43 31.27
C ARG A 17 -25.28 6.05 31.93
N PRO A 18 -26.36 5.41 32.44
CA PRO A 18 -26.28 4.11 33.06
C PRO A 18 -25.87 3.02 32.06
N VAL A 19 -24.93 2.19 32.46
CA VAL A 19 -24.57 0.95 31.78
C VAL A 19 -25.79 0.01 31.90
N LEU A 20 -26.43 -0.29 30.78
CA LEU A 20 -27.48 -1.29 30.69
C LEU A 20 -26.86 -2.66 30.95
N SER A 21 -27.41 -3.38 31.93
CA SER A 21 -27.05 -4.75 32.31
C SER A 21 -27.47 -5.74 31.20
N ASP A 22 -26.70 -6.82 31.07
CA ASP A 22 -26.84 -7.90 30.06
C ASP A 22 -28.13 -8.75 30.13
N SER A 23 -29.22 -8.24 30.68
CA SER A 23 -30.46 -9.03 30.87
C SER A 23 -31.63 -8.70 29.96
N ASP A 24 -31.52 -7.77 28.99
CA ASP A 24 -32.68 -7.36 28.16
C ASP A 24 -32.53 -7.63 26.64
N ASN A 25 -31.81 -8.70 26.27
CA ASN A 25 -31.67 -9.08 24.85
C ASN A 25 -32.51 -10.34 24.48
N SER A 26 -33.70 -10.46 25.00
CA SER A 26 -34.59 -11.61 24.71
C SER A 26 -35.91 -11.24 24.04
N ARG A 27 -35.94 -10.27 23.13
CA ARG A 27 -37.10 -10.06 22.24
C ARG A 27 -36.72 -9.33 20.94
N LEU A 28 -36.12 -10.06 19.99
CA LEU A 28 -36.36 -9.82 18.56
C LEU A 28 -36.50 -11.18 17.88
N ASN A 29 -37.72 -11.44 17.51
CA ASN A 29 -38.16 -12.66 16.86
C ASN A 29 -37.56 -12.86 15.47
N GLY A 30 -37.05 -14.06 15.25
CA GLY A 30 -37.45 -14.86 14.09
C GLY A 30 -36.73 -14.59 12.76
N VAL A 31 -35.56 -15.22 12.56
CA VAL A 31 -35.38 -16.16 11.45
C VAL A 31 -34.35 -17.19 11.88
N ARG A 32 -34.78 -18.38 12.29
CA ARG A 32 -33.96 -19.58 12.40
C ARG A 32 -33.70 -20.13 11.01
N ILE A 33 -32.55 -19.77 10.45
CA ILE A 33 -31.93 -20.52 9.34
C ILE A 33 -30.43 -20.62 9.66
N HIS A 34 -30.06 -21.41 10.68
CA HIS A 34 -28.70 -21.83 10.91
C HIS A 34 -28.72 -23.08 11.78
N GLY A 35 -28.94 -24.21 11.15
CA GLY A 35 -28.97 -25.50 11.86
C GLY A 35 -28.66 -26.71 10.98
N LYS A 36 -28.26 -26.50 9.71
CA LYS A 36 -27.95 -27.60 8.78
C LYS A 36 -26.60 -27.52 8.09
N GLU A 37 -25.86 -26.43 8.22
CA GLU A 37 -24.53 -26.31 7.58
C GLU A 37 -23.36 -26.62 8.51
N GLU A 38 -23.52 -26.44 9.83
CA GLU A 38 -22.43 -26.72 10.80
C GLU A 38 -22.14 -28.23 10.94
N ASP A 39 -23.11 -29.09 10.69
CA ASP A 39 -22.95 -30.57 10.81
C ASP A 39 -22.29 -31.22 9.59
N LYS A 40 -22.16 -30.50 8.46
CA LYS A 40 -21.55 -31.04 7.24
C LYS A 40 -20.01 -30.98 7.20
N MET A 41 -19.37 -30.21 8.08
CA MET A 41 -17.92 -29.98 8.05
C MET A 41 -17.11 -30.83 9.07
N ALA A 42 -17.76 -31.50 10.00
CA ALA A 42 -17.08 -32.34 10.97
C ALA A 42 -16.64 -33.67 10.32
N GLY A 43 -15.36 -33.79 9.99
CA GLY A 43 -14.73 -35.07 9.65
C GLY A 43 -14.33 -35.32 8.18
N ARG A 44 -14.53 -34.38 7.26
CA ARG A 44 -14.02 -34.52 5.89
C ARG A 44 -12.96 -33.49 5.56
N PRO A 45 -12.00 -33.81 4.65
CA PRO A 45 -11.04 -32.81 4.16
C PRO A 45 -11.76 -31.63 3.47
N LEU A 46 -11.24 -30.40 3.67
CA LEU A 46 -11.74 -29.21 3.00
C LEU A 46 -11.59 -29.34 1.49
N ARG A 47 -12.60 -28.96 0.76
CA ARG A 47 -12.58 -28.90 -0.71
C ARG A 47 -11.94 -27.57 -1.14
N VAL A 48 -10.75 -27.63 -1.71
CA VAL A 48 -9.97 -26.46 -2.11
C VAL A 48 -10.02 -26.30 -3.63
N VAL A 49 -10.36 -25.12 -4.11
CA VAL A 49 -10.16 -24.75 -5.52
C VAL A 49 -9.01 -23.77 -5.60
N HIS A 50 -8.08 -24.03 -6.52
CA HIS A 50 -6.91 -23.19 -6.74
C HIS A 50 -7.01 -22.45 -8.08
N TYR A 51 -6.88 -21.11 -8.07
CA TYR A 51 -6.85 -20.27 -9.27
C TYR A 51 -5.41 -19.93 -9.66
N LEU A 52 -5.05 -20.13 -10.92
CA LEU A 52 -3.73 -19.86 -11.49
C LEU A 52 -3.85 -19.13 -12.83
N ASN A 53 -2.79 -18.39 -13.21
CA ASN A 53 -2.64 -17.92 -14.59
C ASN A 53 -2.11 -19.04 -15.52
N GLN A 54 -2.01 -18.73 -16.81
CA GLN A 54 -1.53 -19.64 -17.85
C GLN A 54 -0.12 -20.18 -17.57
N PHE A 55 0.77 -19.33 -17.03
CA PHE A 55 2.16 -19.69 -16.74
C PHE A 55 2.25 -20.73 -15.61
N PHE A 56 1.69 -20.41 -14.44
CA PHE A 56 1.68 -21.30 -13.29
C PHE A 56 0.76 -22.51 -13.50
N GLY A 57 -0.25 -22.39 -14.34
CA GLY A 57 -1.13 -23.47 -14.79
C GLY A 57 -0.48 -24.43 -15.79
N GLY A 58 0.73 -24.09 -16.28
CA GLY A 58 1.51 -24.94 -17.18
C GLY A 58 0.90 -25.11 -18.56
N ILE A 59 0.16 -24.10 -19.08
CA ILE A 59 -0.42 -24.15 -20.43
C ILE A 59 0.39 -23.30 -21.44
N GLY A 60 1.27 -22.43 -20.97
CA GLY A 60 2.17 -21.64 -21.81
C GLY A 60 2.63 -20.34 -21.14
N GLY A 61 3.43 -19.54 -21.85
CA GLY A 61 3.89 -18.21 -21.46
C GLY A 61 2.95 -17.11 -21.92
N GLU A 62 3.51 -15.97 -22.34
CA GLU A 62 2.75 -14.84 -22.91
C GLU A 62 1.99 -15.20 -24.19
N ASP A 63 2.45 -16.20 -24.95
CA ASP A 63 1.73 -16.75 -26.11
C ASP A 63 0.35 -17.31 -25.76
N LYS A 64 0.13 -17.67 -24.50
CA LYS A 64 -1.12 -18.18 -23.95
C LYS A 64 -1.85 -17.21 -23.02
N ALA A 65 -1.42 -15.97 -22.95
CA ALA A 65 -2.03 -14.97 -22.08
C ALA A 65 -3.50 -14.64 -22.43
N HIS A 66 -3.98 -14.99 -23.60
CA HIS A 66 -5.39 -14.87 -24.03
C HIS A 66 -6.21 -16.16 -23.84
N ALA A 67 -5.66 -17.18 -23.16
CA ALA A 67 -6.40 -18.42 -22.95
C ALA A 67 -7.66 -18.19 -22.09
N GLU A 68 -8.78 -18.69 -22.58
CA GLU A 68 -10.05 -18.68 -21.86
C GLU A 68 -9.96 -19.48 -20.55
N PRO A 69 -10.85 -19.19 -19.56
CA PRO A 69 -10.91 -19.95 -18.32
C PRO A 69 -11.13 -21.43 -18.56
N GLN A 70 -10.27 -22.25 -17.99
CA GLN A 70 -10.36 -23.71 -18.08
C GLN A 70 -10.16 -24.34 -16.72
N MET A 71 -10.78 -25.50 -16.51
CA MET A 71 -10.67 -26.28 -15.28
C MET A 71 -9.90 -27.58 -15.52
N LYS A 72 -8.98 -27.88 -14.59
CA LYS A 72 -8.31 -29.17 -14.49
C LYS A 72 -8.56 -29.78 -13.11
N MET A 73 -8.85 -31.06 -13.04
CA MET A 73 -9.07 -31.74 -11.77
C MET A 73 -7.77 -31.93 -11.02
N GLY A 74 -7.81 -31.69 -9.71
CA GLY A 74 -6.67 -31.83 -8.81
C GLY A 74 -5.65 -30.68 -8.85
N PRO A 75 -4.50 -30.87 -8.15
CA PRO A 75 -3.48 -29.85 -8.01
C PRO A 75 -2.55 -29.76 -9.23
N ILE A 76 -2.41 -28.56 -9.81
CA ILE A 76 -1.50 -28.25 -10.93
C ILE A 76 -0.45 -27.23 -10.46
N GLY A 77 0.77 -27.31 -10.99
CA GLY A 77 1.84 -26.36 -10.70
C GLY A 77 2.02 -26.10 -9.19
N PRO A 78 1.93 -24.86 -8.72
CA PRO A 78 1.97 -24.50 -7.30
C PRO A 78 0.89 -25.17 -6.46
N GLY A 79 -0.20 -25.64 -7.06
CA GLY A 79 -1.24 -26.39 -6.39
C GLY A 79 -0.76 -27.67 -5.70
N LYS A 80 0.36 -28.25 -6.16
CA LYS A 80 1.00 -29.39 -5.48
C LYS A 80 1.56 -28.96 -4.11
N ALA A 81 2.15 -27.79 -4.02
CA ALA A 81 2.61 -27.25 -2.75
C ALA A 81 1.43 -26.84 -1.84
N VAL A 82 0.35 -26.32 -2.43
CA VAL A 82 -0.92 -26.05 -1.70
C VAL A 82 -1.46 -27.36 -1.11
N GLN A 83 -1.55 -28.43 -1.90
CA GLN A 83 -1.97 -29.74 -1.41
C GLN A 83 -1.08 -30.24 -0.28
N GLY A 84 0.24 -30.11 -0.41
CA GLY A 84 1.19 -30.50 0.64
C GLY A 84 1.02 -29.69 1.93
N ALA A 85 0.74 -28.39 1.83
CA ALA A 85 0.54 -27.51 2.97
C ALA A 85 -0.79 -27.80 3.71
N PHE A 86 -1.85 -28.21 3.02
CA PHE A 86 -3.09 -28.67 3.66
C PHE A 86 -2.95 -30.06 4.32
N GLY A 87 -2.07 -30.92 3.79
CA GLY A 87 -2.00 -32.32 4.24
C GLY A 87 -3.36 -33.01 4.17
N ASP A 88 -3.73 -33.70 5.27
CA ASP A 88 -5.02 -34.39 5.39
C ASP A 88 -6.21 -33.46 5.67
N GLN A 89 -5.94 -32.19 6.02
CA GLN A 89 -7.00 -31.23 6.33
C GLN A 89 -7.76 -30.72 5.10
N GLY A 90 -7.15 -30.81 3.91
CA GLY A 90 -7.78 -30.33 2.69
C GLY A 90 -7.32 -31.04 1.42
N LYS A 91 -8.17 -31.01 0.41
CA LYS A 91 -7.92 -31.60 -0.91
C LYS A 91 -8.13 -30.56 -1.99
N VAL A 92 -7.11 -30.29 -2.80
CA VAL A 92 -7.26 -29.50 -4.02
C VAL A 92 -8.06 -30.31 -5.02
N VAL A 93 -9.35 -30.01 -5.13
CA VAL A 93 -10.28 -30.76 -5.99
C VAL A 93 -10.16 -30.34 -7.44
N ALA A 94 -9.89 -29.07 -7.69
CA ALA A 94 -9.70 -28.51 -9.03
C ALA A 94 -8.74 -27.33 -9.04
N THR A 95 -8.12 -27.11 -10.18
CA THR A 95 -7.33 -25.93 -10.52
C THR A 95 -8.00 -25.23 -11.70
N ILE A 96 -8.35 -23.93 -11.50
CA ILE A 96 -8.90 -23.09 -12.56
C ILE A 96 -7.74 -22.26 -13.12
N ILE A 97 -7.61 -22.24 -14.44
CA ILE A 97 -6.52 -21.57 -15.15
C ILE A 97 -7.14 -20.59 -16.13
N CYS A 98 -6.67 -19.32 -16.11
CA CYS A 98 -7.10 -18.30 -17.06
C CYS A 98 -5.90 -17.46 -17.53
N GLY A 99 -5.93 -17.01 -18.78
CA GLY A 99 -4.89 -16.17 -19.36
C GLY A 99 -4.92 -14.77 -18.75
N ASP A 100 -3.72 -14.21 -18.48
CA ASP A 100 -3.59 -12.88 -17.85
C ASP A 100 -4.20 -11.76 -18.69
N ASN A 101 -4.05 -11.80 -20.03
CA ASN A 101 -4.66 -10.82 -20.95
C ASN A 101 -6.17 -11.03 -21.04
N TYR A 102 -6.62 -12.28 -21.20
CA TYR A 102 -8.04 -12.58 -21.23
C TYR A 102 -8.75 -12.01 -20.01
N PHE A 103 -8.17 -12.21 -18.83
CA PHE A 103 -8.74 -11.69 -17.58
C PHE A 103 -8.68 -10.15 -17.51
N ALA A 104 -7.53 -9.56 -17.85
CA ALA A 104 -7.32 -8.11 -17.73
C ALA A 104 -8.19 -7.30 -18.70
N GLU A 105 -8.45 -7.82 -19.90
CA GLU A 105 -9.27 -7.16 -20.92
C GLU A 105 -10.78 -7.29 -20.65
N ARG A 106 -11.20 -8.28 -19.85
CA ARG A 106 -12.60 -8.65 -19.59
C ARG A 106 -12.87 -8.94 -18.12
N ILE A 107 -12.39 -8.09 -17.21
CA ILE A 107 -12.37 -8.37 -15.77
C ILE A 107 -13.69 -8.90 -15.23
N GLU A 108 -14.82 -8.27 -15.55
CA GLU A 108 -16.15 -8.69 -15.03
C GLU A 108 -16.61 -10.02 -15.62
N ASP A 109 -16.50 -10.19 -16.93
CA ASP A 109 -16.92 -11.41 -17.61
C ASP A 109 -16.00 -12.59 -17.21
N ALA A 110 -14.68 -12.39 -17.30
CA ALA A 110 -13.71 -13.42 -16.92
C ALA A 110 -13.86 -13.83 -15.44
N THR A 111 -14.11 -12.85 -14.55
CA THR A 111 -14.37 -13.16 -13.14
C THR A 111 -15.63 -14.01 -13.01
N THR A 112 -16.70 -13.70 -13.76
CA THR A 112 -17.95 -14.46 -13.74
C THR A 112 -17.74 -15.90 -14.26
N GLU A 113 -17.03 -16.06 -15.37
CA GLU A 113 -16.72 -17.38 -15.94
C GLU A 113 -15.87 -18.22 -14.98
N VAL A 114 -14.79 -17.63 -14.42
CA VAL A 114 -13.94 -18.28 -13.42
C VAL A 114 -14.76 -18.69 -12.18
N MET A 115 -15.63 -17.81 -11.69
CA MET A 115 -16.47 -18.12 -10.53
C MET A 115 -17.49 -19.21 -10.79
N ASN A 116 -18.04 -19.30 -12.00
CA ASN A 116 -18.93 -20.39 -12.38
C ASN A 116 -18.20 -21.74 -12.32
N LEU A 117 -16.97 -21.81 -12.84
CA LEU A 117 -16.13 -23.00 -12.74
C LEU A 117 -15.80 -23.35 -11.28
N ILE A 118 -15.42 -22.35 -10.46
CA ILE A 118 -15.14 -22.53 -9.04
C ILE A 118 -16.34 -23.10 -8.31
N LYS A 119 -17.53 -22.48 -8.48
CA LYS A 119 -18.77 -22.89 -7.82
C LYS A 119 -19.21 -24.30 -8.19
N SER A 120 -18.99 -24.73 -9.43
CA SER A 120 -19.34 -26.10 -9.86
C SER A 120 -18.62 -27.18 -9.05
N GLN A 121 -17.54 -26.80 -8.34
CA GLN A 121 -16.77 -27.71 -7.48
C GLN A 121 -17.19 -27.67 -6.01
N GLU A 122 -18.16 -26.86 -5.63
CA GLU A 122 -18.64 -26.70 -4.25
C GLU A 122 -17.48 -26.58 -3.25
N PRO A 123 -16.55 -25.57 -3.41
CA PRO A 123 -15.39 -25.48 -2.55
C PRO A 123 -15.74 -24.92 -1.17
N ASP A 124 -15.00 -25.38 -0.16
CA ASP A 124 -15.02 -24.77 1.18
C ASP A 124 -14.11 -23.54 1.23
N VAL A 125 -13.11 -23.46 0.34
CA VAL A 125 -12.14 -22.37 0.29
C VAL A 125 -11.52 -22.23 -1.11
N VAL A 126 -11.19 -20.99 -1.47
CA VAL A 126 -10.49 -20.66 -2.72
C VAL A 126 -9.11 -20.10 -2.37
N LEU A 127 -8.06 -20.62 -3.01
CA LEU A 127 -6.76 -19.97 -3.04
C LEU A 127 -6.49 -19.45 -4.45
N ALA A 128 -6.01 -18.21 -4.56
CA ALA A 128 -5.63 -17.62 -5.84
C ALA A 128 -4.13 -17.24 -5.79
N GLY A 129 -3.37 -17.66 -6.77
CA GLY A 129 -1.94 -17.37 -6.79
C GLY A 129 -1.06 -18.34 -6.01
N PRO A 130 0.05 -17.84 -5.44
CA PRO A 130 0.46 -16.44 -5.28
C PRO A 130 0.88 -15.78 -6.60
N ALA A 131 0.60 -14.46 -6.70
CA ALA A 131 0.83 -13.69 -7.91
C ALA A 131 2.18 -12.94 -7.91
N PHE A 132 2.86 -12.82 -6.76
CA PHE A 132 4.11 -12.10 -6.60
C PHE A 132 3.97 -10.67 -7.18
N ASP A 133 4.87 -10.29 -8.08
CA ASP A 133 4.90 -8.98 -8.73
C ASP A 133 4.22 -8.96 -10.11
N ALA A 134 3.60 -10.04 -10.54
CA ALA A 134 2.87 -10.11 -11.81
C ALA A 134 1.55 -9.32 -11.74
N GLY A 135 1.56 -8.07 -12.24
CA GLY A 135 0.47 -7.10 -12.03
C GLY A 135 -0.91 -7.56 -12.54
N ARG A 136 -1.02 -8.02 -13.78
CA ARG A 136 -2.29 -8.55 -14.36
C ARG A 136 -2.80 -9.75 -13.54
N TYR A 137 -1.90 -10.66 -13.20
CA TYR A 137 -2.24 -11.83 -12.40
C TYR A 137 -2.68 -11.48 -10.98
N GLY A 138 -2.02 -10.48 -10.34
CA GLY A 138 -2.45 -10.00 -9.03
C GLY A 138 -3.85 -9.41 -9.04
N ILE A 139 -4.18 -8.62 -10.08
CA ILE A 139 -5.54 -8.09 -10.26
C ILE A 139 -6.55 -9.24 -10.41
N ALA A 140 -6.24 -10.25 -11.21
CA ALA A 140 -7.10 -11.42 -11.38
C ALA A 140 -7.30 -12.19 -10.07
N CYS A 141 -6.22 -12.49 -9.35
CA CYS A 141 -6.27 -13.15 -8.03
C CYS A 141 -7.12 -12.38 -7.02
N GLY A 142 -6.94 -11.05 -6.97
CA GLY A 142 -7.71 -10.18 -6.08
C GLY A 142 -9.20 -10.15 -6.42
N ALA A 143 -9.54 -10.03 -7.70
CA ALA A 143 -10.92 -10.00 -8.19
C ALA A 143 -11.65 -11.33 -7.89
N VAL A 144 -11.02 -12.47 -8.18
CA VAL A 144 -11.55 -13.81 -7.86
C VAL A 144 -11.78 -13.96 -6.35
N CYS A 145 -10.80 -13.62 -5.51
CA CYS A 145 -10.95 -13.72 -4.06
C CYS A 145 -12.04 -12.79 -3.52
N LYS A 146 -12.11 -11.54 -4.02
CA LYS A 146 -13.12 -10.58 -3.59
C LYS A 146 -14.51 -11.09 -3.92
N ARG A 147 -14.73 -11.60 -5.13
CA ARG A 147 -16.04 -12.14 -5.55
C ARG A 147 -16.40 -13.41 -4.79
N ALA A 148 -15.45 -14.33 -4.57
CA ALA A 148 -15.67 -15.54 -3.79
C ALA A 148 -16.19 -15.24 -2.38
N GLN A 149 -15.58 -14.27 -1.69
CA GLN A 149 -15.97 -13.87 -0.34
C GLN A 149 -17.25 -13.03 -0.30
N GLY A 150 -17.33 -12.01 -1.18
CA GLY A 150 -18.40 -11.01 -1.11
C GLY A 150 -19.74 -11.50 -1.60
N GLU A 151 -19.77 -12.25 -2.70
CA GLU A 151 -21.02 -12.71 -3.32
C GLU A 151 -21.42 -14.12 -2.89
N PHE A 152 -20.44 -14.99 -2.61
CA PHE A 152 -20.71 -16.41 -2.37
C PHE A 152 -20.38 -16.88 -0.96
N GLY A 153 -19.82 -16.02 -0.12
CA GLY A 153 -19.45 -16.36 1.24
C GLY A 153 -18.32 -17.41 1.35
N ILE A 154 -17.60 -17.70 0.24
CA ILE A 154 -16.53 -18.68 0.21
C ILE A 154 -15.23 -18.02 0.68
N PRO A 155 -14.61 -18.47 1.79
CA PRO A 155 -13.31 -17.95 2.22
C PRO A 155 -12.28 -18.00 1.10
N ALA A 156 -11.51 -16.90 0.92
CA ALA A 156 -10.51 -16.84 -0.13
C ALA A 156 -9.27 -16.07 0.32
N VAL A 157 -8.09 -16.52 -0.14
CA VAL A 157 -6.78 -15.93 0.21
C VAL A 157 -5.89 -15.89 -1.02
N THR A 158 -5.07 -14.83 -1.12
CA THR A 158 -4.05 -14.70 -2.16
C THR A 158 -2.72 -14.24 -1.58
N GLY A 159 -1.66 -14.22 -2.40
CA GLY A 159 -0.36 -13.68 -2.05
C GLY A 159 0.17 -12.77 -3.15
N MET A 160 0.72 -11.60 -2.78
CA MET A 160 1.24 -10.60 -3.72
C MET A 160 2.46 -9.89 -3.16
N PHE A 161 3.30 -9.39 -4.04
CA PHE A 161 4.37 -8.46 -3.68
C PHE A 161 3.78 -7.07 -3.41
N VAL A 162 4.43 -6.28 -2.54
CA VAL A 162 3.93 -4.97 -2.10
C VAL A 162 3.64 -3.99 -3.26
N GLU A 163 4.40 -4.07 -4.35
CA GLU A 163 4.25 -3.20 -5.52
C GLU A 163 3.23 -3.74 -6.54
N ASN A 164 2.64 -4.91 -6.30
CA ASN A 164 1.60 -5.44 -7.16
C ASN A 164 0.33 -4.58 -7.06
N PRO A 165 -0.22 -4.06 -8.17
CA PRO A 165 -1.40 -3.19 -8.16
C PRO A 165 -2.63 -3.85 -7.50
N GLY A 166 -2.71 -5.17 -7.49
CA GLY A 166 -3.76 -5.90 -6.79
C GLY A 166 -3.78 -5.69 -5.28
N VAL A 167 -2.64 -5.32 -4.67
CA VAL A 167 -2.59 -5.03 -3.22
C VAL A 167 -3.45 -3.82 -2.88
N ASP A 168 -3.24 -2.70 -3.56
CA ASP A 168 -4.00 -1.47 -3.27
C ASP A 168 -5.48 -1.60 -3.63
N LEU A 169 -5.80 -2.34 -4.69
CA LEU A 169 -7.17 -2.55 -5.15
C LEU A 169 -7.98 -3.44 -4.20
N PHE A 170 -7.35 -4.46 -3.59
CA PHE A 170 -8.11 -5.53 -2.94
C PHE A 170 -7.78 -5.76 -1.45
N ARG A 171 -6.72 -5.18 -0.88
CA ARG A 171 -6.32 -5.44 0.52
C ARG A 171 -7.38 -5.13 1.57
N LYS A 172 -8.37 -4.26 1.25
CA LYS A 172 -9.48 -3.96 2.16
C LYS A 172 -10.47 -5.13 2.25
N ASP A 173 -10.66 -5.83 1.14
CA ASP A 173 -11.69 -6.86 0.99
C ASP A 173 -11.11 -8.28 1.17
N VAL A 174 -9.84 -8.50 0.80
CA VAL A 174 -9.19 -9.82 0.71
C VAL A 174 -8.01 -9.92 1.66
N TYR A 175 -7.75 -11.10 2.21
CA TYR A 175 -6.49 -11.41 2.88
C TYR A 175 -5.41 -11.70 1.83
N ILE A 176 -4.45 -10.79 1.72
CA ILE A 176 -3.33 -10.86 0.78
C ILE A 176 -2.05 -11.08 1.58
N ILE A 177 -1.43 -12.24 1.46
CA ILE A 177 -0.13 -12.53 2.10
C ILE A 177 0.97 -11.76 1.38
N GLU A 178 1.81 -11.06 2.14
CA GLU A 178 2.97 -10.37 1.60
C GLU A 178 4.01 -11.37 1.09
N THR A 179 4.47 -11.16 -0.16
CA THR A 179 5.48 -11.98 -0.82
C THR A 179 6.72 -11.15 -1.16
N GLU A 180 7.82 -11.82 -1.47
CA GLU A 180 8.92 -11.21 -2.23
C GLU A 180 8.49 -11.01 -3.70
N ASN A 181 9.28 -10.26 -4.47
CA ASN A 181 9.03 -10.04 -5.91
C ASN A 181 9.26 -11.29 -6.79
N SER A 182 9.65 -12.39 -6.21
CA SER A 182 9.97 -13.64 -6.91
C SER A 182 9.38 -14.87 -6.23
N ALA A 183 9.26 -15.95 -7.01
CA ALA A 183 8.75 -17.24 -6.53
C ALA A 183 9.74 -18.05 -5.64
N ARG A 184 10.90 -17.48 -5.29
CA ARG A 184 11.97 -18.21 -4.56
C ARG A 184 11.50 -18.79 -3.23
N ARG A 185 10.61 -18.12 -2.51
CA ARG A 185 10.05 -18.56 -1.22
C ARG A 185 8.57 -18.91 -1.30
N MET A 186 8.14 -19.45 -2.43
CA MET A 186 6.74 -19.78 -2.69
C MET A 186 6.14 -20.72 -1.63
N SER A 187 6.89 -21.69 -1.14
CA SER A 187 6.42 -22.65 -0.12
C SER A 187 6.02 -21.95 1.20
N ASP A 188 6.82 -20.97 1.64
CA ASP A 188 6.55 -20.23 2.87
C ASP A 188 5.29 -19.37 2.73
N VAL A 189 5.12 -18.74 1.57
CA VAL A 189 3.92 -17.96 1.23
C VAL A 189 2.69 -18.85 1.21
N ILE A 190 2.75 -19.99 0.53
CA ILE A 190 1.65 -20.96 0.45
C ILE A 190 1.26 -21.46 1.84
N SER A 191 2.23 -21.77 2.71
CA SER A 191 1.96 -22.20 4.09
C SER A 191 1.19 -21.13 4.89
N LYS A 192 1.54 -19.84 4.73
CA LYS A 192 0.79 -18.73 5.36
C LYS A 192 -0.61 -18.58 4.74
N MET A 193 -0.74 -18.69 3.41
CA MET A 193 -2.05 -18.65 2.75
C MET A 193 -2.98 -19.75 3.27
N VAL A 194 -2.48 -20.98 3.37
CA VAL A 194 -3.23 -22.14 3.87
C VAL A 194 -3.62 -21.96 5.34
N ASN A 195 -2.70 -21.48 6.20
CA ASN A 195 -3.02 -21.21 7.60
C ASN A 195 -4.18 -20.19 7.76
N ILE A 196 -4.12 -19.08 7.04
CA ILE A 196 -5.20 -18.08 7.06
C ILE A 196 -6.49 -18.70 6.51
N ALA A 197 -6.42 -19.46 5.42
CA ALA A 197 -7.56 -20.11 4.79
C ALA A 197 -8.29 -21.08 5.75
N CYS A 198 -7.55 -21.96 6.43
CA CYS A 198 -8.11 -22.89 7.41
C CYS A 198 -8.83 -22.16 8.55
N ARG A 199 -8.21 -21.10 9.07
CA ARG A 199 -8.79 -20.30 10.16
C ARG A 199 -10.03 -19.51 9.72
N LEU A 200 -10.06 -19.01 8.46
CA LEU A 200 -11.25 -18.38 7.90
C LEU A 200 -12.42 -19.36 7.79
N VAL A 201 -12.15 -20.60 7.32
CA VAL A 201 -13.17 -21.67 7.26
C VAL A 201 -13.66 -22.03 8.65
N ALA A 202 -12.75 -22.13 9.63
CA ALA A 202 -13.10 -22.40 11.04
C ALA A 202 -13.75 -21.19 11.73
N LYS A 203 -13.92 -20.05 11.06
CA LYS A 203 -14.43 -18.80 11.63
C LYS A 203 -13.62 -18.29 12.83
N GLU A 204 -12.34 -18.64 12.86
CA GLU A 204 -11.43 -18.21 13.90
C GLU A 204 -10.98 -16.75 13.70
N LYS A 205 -10.66 -16.09 14.81
CA LYS A 205 -10.12 -14.73 14.76
C LYS A 205 -8.73 -14.71 14.13
N ILE A 206 -8.58 -14.01 13.01
CA ILE A 206 -7.26 -13.75 12.41
C ILE A 206 -6.53 -12.68 13.24
N GLY A 207 -5.26 -12.92 13.53
CA GLY A 207 -4.40 -12.04 14.29
C GLY A 207 -4.00 -10.75 13.57
N LYS A 208 -3.03 -10.02 14.14
CA LYS A 208 -2.53 -8.76 13.56
C LYS A 208 -1.74 -9.03 12.27
N PRO A 209 -1.77 -8.13 11.27
CA PRO A 209 -1.01 -8.26 10.03
C PRO A 209 0.48 -8.55 10.25
N SER A 210 1.10 -7.88 11.21
CA SER A 210 2.52 -8.04 11.54
C SER A 210 2.90 -9.44 12.07
N LEU A 211 1.93 -10.19 12.59
CA LEU A 211 2.13 -11.55 13.11
C LEU A 211 1.78 -12.61 12.07
N GLU A 212 0.75 -12.35 11.27
CA GLU A 212 0.20 -13.31 10.32
C GLU A 212 0.78 -13.17 8.90
N GLY A 213 1.43 -12.02 8.61
CA GLY A 213 2.11 -11.76 7.34
C GLY A 213 1.21 -11.38 6.17
N TYR A 214 0.00 -10.87 6.43
CA TYR A 214 -0.86 -10.30 5.41
C TYR A 214 -0.78 -8.76 5.41
N PHE A 215 -1.15 -8.11 4.29
CA PHE A 215 -1.20 -6.65 4.23
C PHE A 215 -2.29 -6.07 5.12
N ALA A 216 -1.98 -4.99 5.84
CA ALA A 216 -2.95 -4.29 6.66
C ALA A 216 -4.17 -3.86 5.80
N ARG A 217 -5.37 -4.22 6.27
CA ARG A 217 -6.64 -4.03 5.54
C ARG A 217 -7.22 -2.62 5.68
N GLY A 218 -6.53 -1.72 6.39
CA GLY A 218 -6.97 -0.33 6.58
C GLY A 218 -8.13 -0.13 7.57
N TYR A 219 -8.55 -1.18 8.29
CA TYR A 219 -9.54 -1.06 9.35
C TYR A 219 -8.85 -0.72 10.67
N LEU A 220 -9.30 0.37 11.30
CA LEU A 220 -8.92 0.69 12.67
C LEU A 220 -9.81 -0.11 13.63
N ARG A 221 -9.19 -0.79 14.59
CA ARG A 221 -9.88 -1.47 15.68
C ARG A 221 -9.45 -0.85 16.99
N ASN A 222 -10.42 -0.51 17.82
CA ASN A 222 -10.13 -0.13 19.20
C ASN A 222 -9.79 -1.41 19.98
N GLU A 223 -8.57 -1.47 20.53
CA GLU A 223 -8.16 -2.52 21.43
C GLU A 223 -8.07 -1.94 22.84
N VAL A 224 -8.82 -2.52 23.78
CA VAL A 224 -8.69 -2.18 25.19
C VAL A 224 -7.51 -2.95 25.75
N SER A 225 -6.59 -2.26 26.41
CA SER A 225 -5.42 -2.83 27.06
C SER A 225 -5.56 -2.65 28.57
N ASP A 226 -5.06 -3.61 29.34
CA ASP A 226 -5.03 -3.55 30.81
C ASP A 226 -4.14 -2.42 31.34
N ARG A 227 -3.24 -1.90 30.49
CA ARG A 227 -2.31 -0.82 30.82
C ARG A 227 -2.58 0.39 29.93
N ILE A 228 -2.55 1.58 30.50
CA ILE A 228 -2.68 2.83 29.75
C ILE A 228 -1.50 3.05 28.79
N GLY A 229 -1.70 3.80 27.72
CA GLY A 229 -0.67 4.05 26.69
C GLY A 229 0.62 4.63 27.25
N ALA A 230 0.53 5.55 28.22
CA ALA A 230 1.69 6.15 28.89
C ALA A 230 2.58 5.11 29.59
N GLU A 231 1.97 4.17 30.32
CA GLU A 231 2.73 3.10 31.00
C GLU A 231 3.42 2.17 29.98
N ARG A 232 2.76 1.87 28.87
CA ARG A 232 3.34 1.03 27.81
C ARG A 232 4.53 1.72 27.15
N VAL A 233 4.41 3.01 26.82
CA VAL A 233 5.51 3.80 26.23
C VAL A 233 6.70 3.88 27.19
N VAL A 234 6.47 4.20 28.47
CA VAL A 234 7.53 4.25 29.48
C VAL A 234 8.22 2.89 29.62
N SER A 235 7.47 1.79 29.61
CA SER A 235 8.05 0.44 29.69
C SER A 235 8.95 0.14 28.48
N MET A 236 8.54 0.50 27.26
CA MET A 236 9.37 0.33 26.05
C MET A 236 10.62 1.20 26.11
N LEU A 237 10.51 2.45 26.61
CA LEU A 237 11.66 3.34 26.78
C LEU A 237 12.68 2.77 27.78
N LEU A 238 12.20 2.30 28.93
CA LEU A 238 13.07 1.70 29.95
C LEU A 238 13.77 0.43 29.43
N ALA A 239 13.06 -0.45 28.72
CA ALA A 239 13.66 -1.61 28.07
C ALA A 239 14.75 -1.20 27.08
N LYS A 240 14.48 -0.20 26.23
CA LYS A 240 15.47 0.35 25.29
C LYS A 240 16.73 0.90 26.00
N LEU A 241 16.55 1.66 27.07
CA LEU A 241 17.66 2.22 27.85
C LEU A 241 18.51 1.14 28.53
N ARG A 242 17.92 0.02 28.91
CA ARG A 242 18.60 -1.12 29.52
C ARG A 242 19.20 -2.10 28.51
N GLY A 243 18.99 -1.87 27.21
CA GLY A 243 19.40 -2.81 26.16
C GLY A 243 18.58 -4.12 26.13
N GLU A 244 17.42 -4.14 26.79
CA GLU A 244 16.50 -5.28 26.83
C GLU A 244 15.68 -5.38 25.55
N PRO A 245 15.33 -6.59 25.07
CA PRO A 245 14.41 -6.76 23.97
C PRO A 245 13.03 -6.18 24.27
N PHE A 246 12.49 -5.42 23.34
CA PHE A 246 11.09 -4.96 23.41
C PHE A 246 10.45 -4.98 22.02
N GLN A 247 9.13 -5.12 21.98
CA GLN A 247 8.35 -5.05 20.75
C GLN A 247 7.66 -3.68 20.68
N SER A 248 7.91 -2.94 19.58
CA SER A 248 7.16 -1.71 19.31
C SER A 248 5.71 -2.04 18.93
N GLU A 249 4.75 -1.32 19.51
CA GLU A 249 3.32 -1.46 19.16
C GLU A 249 3.03 -0.92 17.74
N VAL A 250 3.87 0.01 17.27
CA VAL A 250 3.81 0.54 15.92
C VAL A 250 5.08 0.10 15.21
N SER A 251 4.94 -0.67 14.15
CA SER A 251 6.09 -1.02 13.31
C SER A 251 6.62 0.24 12.64
N PRO A 252 7.91 0.59 12.83
CA PRO A 252 8.48 1.73 12.11
C PRO A 252 8.44 1.45 10.60
N PRO A 253 8.18 2.47 9.79
CA PRO A 253 8.24 2.32 8.35
C PRO A 253 9.65 1.84 7.94
N ARG A 254 9.70 0.86 7.06
CA ARG A 254 10.96 0.39 6.47
C ARG A 254 11.12 1.08 5.14
N TYR A 255 12.17 1.91 5.06
CA TYR A 255 12.54 2.56 3.81
C TYR A 255 13.74 1.84 3.19
N ASP A 256 13.78 1.80 1.87
CA ASP A 256 14.93 1.31 1.14
C ASP A 256 16.16 2.18 1.43
N ARG A 257 17.32 1.54 1.56
CA ARG A 257 18.58 2.25 1.61
C ARG A 257 19.06 2.48 0.20
N VAL A 258 19.06 3.74 -0.23
CA VAL A 258 19.62 4.14 -1.52
C VAL A 258 21.11 4.44 -1.31
N LYS A 259 21.95 3.83 -2.15
CA LYS A 259 23.40 4.15 -2.13
C LYS A 259 23.58 5.61 -2.58
N PRO A 260 24.27 6.45 -1.81
CA PRO A 260 24.57 7.80 -2.23
C PRO A 260 25.26 7.84 -3.60
N ALA A 261 24.92 8.82 -4.42
CA ALA A 261 25.64 9.08 -5.66
C ALA A 261 27.09 9.46 -5.39
N SER A 262 27.97 9.23 -6.35
CA SER A 262 29.33 9.72 -6.26
C SER A 262 29.35 11.26 -6.23
N GLY A 263 30.21 11.83 -5.41
CA GLY A 263 30.38 13.28 -5.37
C GLY A 263 30.83 13.85 -6.71
N LEU A 264 30.42 15.07 -7.01
CA LEU A 264 30.92 15.83 -8.16
C LEU A 264 32.42 16.14 -7.96
N LYS A 265 33.24 15.87 -8.97
CA LYS A 265 34.70 16.08 -8.88
C LYS A 265 35.05 17.54 -9.06
N ASP A 266 34.33 18.23 -9.91
CA ASP A 266 34.58 19.63 -10.25
C ASP A 266 33.25 20.37 -10.45
N LEU A 267 33.02 21.37 -9.61
CA LEU A 267 31.78 22.17 -9.68
C LEU A 267 31.87 23.23 -10.79
N HIS A 268 33.06 23.67 -11.17
CA HIS A 268 33.23 24.71 -12.20
C HIS A 268 32.76 24.28 -13.59
N VAL A 269 32.61 22.97 -13.84
CA VAL A 269 32.09 22.42 -15.09
C VAL A 269 30.74 21.75 -14.92
N ALA A 270 30.22 21.69 -13.70
CA ALA A 270 28.98 20.98 -13.40
C ALA A 270 27.75 21.80 -13.79
N THR A 271 26.74 21.14 -14.36
CA THR A 271 25.40 21.70 -14.51
C THR A 271 24.55 21.27 -13.32
N ILE A 272 24.02 22.24 -12.58
CA ILE A 272 23.22 22.02 -11.37
C ILE A 272 21.74 22.33 -11.65
N ALA A 273 20.82 21.48 -11.22
CA ALA A 273 19.40 21.72 -11.30
C ALA A 273 18.75 21.87 -9.91
N LEU A 274 17.62 22.56 -9.86
CA LEU A 274 16.82 22.75 -8.65
C LEU A 274 15.55 21.90 -8.73
N VAL A 275 15.25 21.19 -7.65
CA VAL A 275 14.04 20.39 -7.47
C VAL A 275 13.46 20.71 -6.10
N THR A 276 12.14 20.83 -5.99
CA THR A 276 11.46 21.06 -4.71
C THR A 276 10.24 20.17 -4.53
N ASP A 277 9.97 19.75 -3.31
CA ASP A 277 8.70 19.15 -2.92
C ASP A 277 7.76 20.12 -2.18
N GLY A 278 8.13 21.40 -2.10
CA GLY A 278 7.38 22.43 -1.42
C GLY A 278 6.19 23.03 -2.19
N GLY A 279 5.88 22.51 -3.37
CA GLY A 279 4.66 22.87 -4.12
C GLY A 279 4.66 24.26 -4.75
N LEU A 280 5.83 24.83 -5.08
CA LEU A 280 5.91 26.10 -5.82
C LEU A 280 5.51 25.86 -7.28
N VAL A 281 4.46 26.52 -7.75
CA VAL A 281 3.92 26.37 -9.10
C VAL A 281 3.62 27.74 -9.71
N PRO A 282 3.60 27.88 -11.04
CA PRO A 282 3.07 29.08 -11.68
C PRO A 282 1.61 29.31 -11.27
N LYS A 283 1.18 30.57 -11.18
CA LYS A 283 -0.20 30.95 -10.83
C LYS A 283 -1.21 30.17 -11.70
N GLY A 284 -2.24 29.65 -11.02
CA GLY A 284 -3.27 28.83 -11.61
C GLY A 284 -2.91 27.35 -11.74
N ASN A 285 -1.75 26.93 -11.21
CA ASN A 285 -1.31 25.52 -11.15
C ASN A 285 -1.58 24.74 -12.46
N PRO A 286 -0.91 25.08 -13.57
CA PRO A 286 -1.24 24.57 -14.91
C PRO A 286 -1.13 23.04 -15.00
N ASP A 287 -0.21 22.43 -14.25
CA ASP A 287 0.00 20.97 -14.23
C ASP A 287 -0.94 20.24 -13.25
N ARG A 288 -1.79 21.00 -12.54
CA ARG A 288 -2.76 20.47 -11.58
C ARG A 288 -2.10 19.55 -10.54
N ILE A 289 -0.96 19.97 -10.01
CA ILE A 289 -0.26 19.29 -8.92
C ILE A 289 -1.17 19.29 -7.71
N GLN A 290 -1.38 18.12 -7.08
CA GLN A 290 -2.20 18.03 -5.88
C GLN A 290 -1.42 18.60 -4.68
N ALA A 291 -2.10 19.34 -3.80
CA ALA A 291 -1.51 19.96 -2.60
C ALA A 291 -1.11 18.94 -1.51
N ARG A 292 -1.59 17.71 -1.63
CA ARG A 292 -1.28 16.53 -0.81
C ARG A 292 -1.40 15.27 -1.65
N GLU A 293 -0.68 14.23 -1.26
CA GLU A 293 -0.71 12.95 -1.98
C GLU A 293 -0.43 13.12 -3.49
N ALA A 294 0.50 14.03 -3.83
CA ALA A 294 0.77 14.38 -5.21
C ALA A 294 1.20 13.15 -6.04
N THR A 295 0.68 13.08 -7.25
CA THR A 295 1.01 12.06 -8.25
C THR A 295 1.66 12.64 -9.50
N ARG A 296 1.89 13.96 -9.49
CA ARG A 296 2.41 14.73 -10.62
C ARG A 296 3.49 15.69 -10.15
N PHE A 297 4.35 16.04 -11.07
CA PHE A 297 5.30 17.14 -10.92
C PHE A 297 5.20 18.06 -12.14
N GLY A 298 5.70 19.29 -12.01
CA GLY A 298 5.85 20.25 -13.10
C GLY A 298 7.31 20.63 -13.29
N SER A 299 7.66 21.07 -14.48
CA SER A 299 8.96 21.67 -14.79
C SER A 299 8.75 23.09 -15.33
N TYR A 300 9.38 24.07 -14.68
CA TYR A 300 9.10 25.49 -14.94
C TYR A 300 10.37 26.22 -15.32
N SER A 301 10.34 26.83 -16.52
CA SER A 301 11.47 27.59 -17.07
C SER A 301 11.52 28.97 -16.44
N PHE A 302 12.73 29.37 -16.02
CA PHE A 302 13.10 30.73 -15.65
C PHE A 302 14.19 31.29 -16.59
N LYS A 303 14.21 30.81 -17.83
CA LYS A 303 15.11 31.29 -18.87
C LYS A 303 14.84 32.77 -19.12
N ASP A 304 15.89 33.54 -19.30
CA ASP A 304 15.83 34.99 -19.59
C ASP A 304 15.28 35.84 -18.42
N THR A 305 15.32 35.34 -17.17
CA THR A 305 14.99 36.08 -15.96
C THR A 305 16.17 36.07 -14.98
N ASP A 306 16.26 37.12 -14.16
CA ASP A 306 17.27 37.20 -13.09
C ASP A 306 16.82 36.55 -11.77
N GLY A 307 15.67 35.87 -11.80
CA GLY A 307 15.09 35.21 -10.64
C GLY A 307 13.62 34.85 -10.82
N LEU A 308 12.96 34.47 -9.73
CA LEU A 308 11.53 34.14 -9.68
C LEU A 308 10.75 35.35 -9.16
N ASN A 309 9.82 35.88 -9.95
CA ASN A 309 8.96 36.97 -9.53
C ASN A 309 7.80 36.41 -8.66
N PRO A 310 7.59 36.90 -7.42
CA PRO A 310 6.48 36.46 -6.55
C PRO A 310 5.09 36.55 -7.19
N ASP A 311 4.91 37.51 -8.10
CA ASP A 311 3.65 37.67 -8.79
C ASP A 311 3.29 36.59 -9.79
N ASP A 312 4.25 35.76 -10.20
CA ASP A 312 4.07 34.71 -11.20
C ASP A 312 3.83 33.33 -10.60
N TYR A 313 4.03 33.19 -9.28
CA TYR A 313 3.98 31.88 -8.61
C TYR A 313 2.96 31.84 -7.48
N GLU A 314 2.54 30.64 -7.15
CA GLU A 314 1.73 30.30 -5.98
C GLU A 314 2.27 29.04 -5.31
N VAL A 315 1.85 28.78 -4.07
CA VAL A 315 2.21 27.56 -3.34
C VAL A 315 1.00 26.66 -3.24
N ASN A 316 1.11 25.47 -3.77
CA ASN A 316 0.09 24.43 -3.66
C ASN A 316 0.60 23.28 -2.79
N HIS A 317 0.58 23.50 -1.47
CA HIS A 317 1.06 22.54 -0.47
C HIS A 317 0.36 22.74 0.88
N VAL A 318 -0.10 21.68 1.55
CA VAL A 318 -0.85 21.76 2.81
C VAL A 318 0.00 21.61 4.08
N GLY A 319 1.28 21.32 3.97
CA GLY A 319 2.13 20.90 5.10
C GLY A 319 2.83 22.05 5.85
N TYR A 320 2.86 23.27 5.31
CA TYR A 320 3.55 24.43 5.91
C TYR A 320 2.86 25.75 5.61
N SER A 321 3.28 26.82 6.31
CA SER A 321 2.79 28.17 6.03
C SER A 321 3.53 28.77 4.83
N PRO A 322 2.83 29.12 3.73
CA PRO A 322 3.49 29.59 2.51
C PRO A 322 3.86 31.08 2.54
N VAL A 323 3.56 31.80 3.62
CA VAL A 323 3.66 33.28 3.68
C VAL A 323 5.02 33.81 3.21
N PHE A 324 6.11 33.19 3.67
CA PHE A 324 7.45 33.66 3.32
C PHE A 324 7.88 33.28 1.89
N VAL A 325 7.38 32.15 1.38
CA VAL A 325 7.62 31.72 0.00
C VAL A 325 6.83 32.57 -0.99
N LEU A 326 5.62 32.97 -0.63
CA LEU A 326 4.80 33.89 -1.44
C LEU A 326 5.37 35.31 -1.50
N GLN A 327 6.10 35.73 -0.46
CA GLN A 327 6.82 37.00 -0.47
C GLN A 327 8.08 36.95 -1.31
N ASP A 328 8.76 35.80 -1.30
CA ASP A 328 10.01 35.57 -1.98
C ASP A 328 10.19 34.08 -2.32
N PRO A 329 9.88 33.66 -3.55
CA PRO A 329 9.98 32.26 -3.98
C PRO A 329 11.40 31.67 -3.86
N HIS A 330 12.42 32.52 -3.83
CA HIS A 330 13.81 32.08 -3.70
C HIS A 330 14.10 31.42 -2.35
N ARG A 331 13.28 31.68 -1.34
CA ARG A 331 13.36 31.00 -0.03
C ARG A 331 13.10 29.50 -0.12
N LEU A 332 12.41 29.07 -1.16
CA LEU A 332 12.14 27.65 -1.43
C LEU A 332 12.98 27.13 -2.59
N VAL A 333 13.06 27.91 -3.68
CA VAL A 333 13.83 27.54 -4.89
C VAL A 333 14.86 28.62 -5.13
N PRO A 334 16.11 28.49 -4.63
CA PRO A 334 17.09 29.58 -4.56
C PRO A 334 17.74 29.87 -5.91
N VAL A 335 16.92 30.29 -6.89
CA VAL A 335 17.38 30.60 -8.26
C VAL A 335 18.33 31.79 -8.27
N ASP A 336 18.07 32.83 -7.46
CA ASP A 336 18.90 34.02 -7.33
C ASP A 336 20.33 33.69 -6.91
N VAL A 337 20.50 33.01 -5.78
CA VAL A 337 21.82 32.60 -5.29
C VAL A 337 22.52 31.69 -6.30
N MET A 338 21.80 30.77 -6.93
CA MET A 338 22.40 29.86 -7.91
C MET A 338 22.81 30.55 -9.21
N LEU A 339 22.12 31.63 -9.61
CA LEU A 339 22.53 32.48 -10.72
C LEU A 339 23.80 33.28 -10.38
N ASP A 340 23.93 33.74 -9.15
CA ASP A 340 25.14 34.41 -8.68
C ASP A 340 26.34 33.47 -8.65
N LEU A 341 26.16 32.24 -8.14
CA LEU A 341 27.19 31.21 -8.17
C LEU A 341 27.63 30.84 -9.62
N GLU A 342 26.70 30.85 -10.58
CA GLU A 342 27.02 30.67 -12.01
C GLU A 342 27.84 31.85 -12.54
N LYS A 343 27.44 33.11 -12.24
CA LYS A 343 28.17 34.34 -12.64
C LYS A 343 29.60 34.39 -12.04
N GLU A 344 29.74 33.96 -10.80
CA GLU A 344 31.03 33.90 -10.10
C GLU A 344 31.89 32.71 -10.59
N GLY A 345 31.34 31.83 -11.41
CA GLY A 345 32.06 30.67 -11.91
C GLY A 345 32.27 29.58 -10.87
N ILE A 346 31.59 29.61 -9.75
CA ILE A 346 31.64 28.58 -8.69
C ILE A 346 31.01 27.29 -9.16
N ILE A 347 29.92 27.40 -9.93
CA ILE A 347 29.32 26.30 -10.70
C ILE A 347 29.45 26.56 -12.19
N GLY A 348 29.53 25.48 -12.99
CA GLY A 348 29.65 25.61 -14.42
C GLY A 348 28.41 26.19 -15.08
N LYS A 349 27.22 25.71 -14.69
CA LYS A 349 25.93 26.15 -15.24
C LYS A 349 24.78 25.85 -14.29
N LEU A 350 23.85 26.79 -14.20
CA LEU A 350 22.53 26.54 -13.63
C LEU A 350 21.57 26.07 -14.74
N HIS A 351 20.94 24.91 -14.54
CA HIS A 351 19.88 24.42 -15.41
C HIS A 351 18.68 25.37 -15.36
N LYS A 352 18.23 25.86 -16.50
CA LYS A 352 17.27 26.99 -16.58
C LYS A 352 15.79 26.57 -16.40
N LYS A 353 15.55 25.43 -15.73
CA LYS A 353 14.25 24.99 -15.24
C LYS A 353 14.40 24.51 -13.80
N PHE A 354 13.36 24.70 -13.00
CA PHE A 354 13.23 23.96 -11.75
C PHE A 354 12.06 22.99 -11.81
N TYR A 355 12.12 21.94 -11.02
CA TYR A 355 11.08 20.91 -10.92
C TYR A 355 10.37 21.03 -9.58
N SER A 356 9.05 20.90 -9.59
CA SER A 356 8.24 21.04 -8.38
C SER A 356 7.18 19.96 -8.28
N THR A 357 6.97 19.49 -7.06
CA THR A 357 5.82 18.67 -6.65
C THR A 357 5.42 19.06 -5.22
N ALA A 358 4.35 18.48 -4.66
CA ALA A 358 3.99 18.65 -3.27
C ALA A 358 4.29 17.37 -2.48
N GLY A 359 5.17 17.49 -1.46
CA GLY A 359 5.60 16.35 -0.65
C GLY A 359 4.61 15.91 0.44
N ALA A 360 3.59 16.73 0.74
CA ALA A 360 2.68 16.51 1.84
C ALA A 360 1.92 15.17 1.73
N VAL A 361 2.10 14.30 2.74
CA VAL A 361 1.39 13.01 2.88
C VAL A 361 1.51 12.12 1.64
N CYS A 362 2.58 12.27 0.87
CA CYS A 362 2.77 11.50 -0.36
C CYS A 362 3.04 10.03 -0.09
N VAL A 363 2.40 9.19 -0.91
CA VAL A 363 2.71 7.76 -0.98
C VAL A 363 4.12 7.59 -1.57
N VAL A 364 4.99 6.82 -0.90
CA VAL A 364 6.41 6.63 -1.30
C VAL A 364 6.53 6.18 -2.75
N GLU A 365 5.63 5.30 -3.21
CA GLU A 365 5.60 4.81 -4.59
C GLU A 365 5.39 5.94 -5.62
N ASN A 366 4.50 6.90 -5.34
CA ASN A 366 4.26 8.04 -6.21
C ASN A 366 5.49 8.95 -6.28
N ILE A 367 6.12 9.23 -5.12
CA ILE A 367 7.36 10.00 -5.06
C ILE A 367 8.48 9.31 -5.83
N ARG A 368 8.59 7.97 -5.73
CA ARG A 368 9.57 7.19 -6.47
C ARG A 368 9.37 7.32 -7.99
N LYS A 369 8.14 7.19 -8.49
CA LYS A 369 7.81 7.36 -9.92
C LYS A 369 8.13 8.76 -10.42
N MET A 370 7.73 9.79 -9.67
CA MET A 370 8.05 11.19 -10.01
C MET A 370 9.55 11.43 -9.99
N GLY A 371 10.26 10.97 -8.96
CA GLY A 371 11.71 11.11 -8.84
C GLY A 371 12.46 10.41 -9.98
N GLN A 372 12.01 9.23 -10.41
CA GLN A 372 12.60 8.52 -11.57
C GLN A 372 12.37 9.29 -12.88
N ALA A 373 11.18 9.86 -13.08
CA ALA A 373 10.87 10.65 -14.27
C ALA A 373 11.71 11.94 -14.30
N ILE A 374 11.75 12.69 -13.20
CA ILE A 374 12.61 13.89 -13.08
C ILE A 374 14.08 13.55 -13.33
N ALA A 375 14.59 12.49 -12.70
CA ALA A 375 15.98 12.09 -12.87
C ALA A 375 16.32 11.69 -14.31
N LYS A 376 15.36 11.09 -15.03
CA LYS A 376 15.52 10.79 -16.45
C LYS A 376 15.63 12.06 -17.28
N GLU A 377 14.70 13.00 -17.13
CA GLU A 377 14.74 14.28 -17.85
C GLU A 377 16.04 15.04 -17.61
N LEU A 378 16.45 15.15 -16.33
CA LEU A 378 17.68 15.83 -15.96
C LEU A 378 18.93 15.19 -16.55
N LYS A 379 18.98 13.85 -16.60
CA LYS A 379 20.09 13.13 -17.26
C LYS A 379 20.11 13.35 -18.76
N ASP A 380 18.94 13.31 -19.40
CA ASP A 380 18.83 13.54 -20.84
C ASP A 380 19.25 14.98 -21.22
N GLU A 381 19.07 15.96 -20.30
CA GLU A 381 19.49 17.35 -20.46
C GLU A 381 20.94 17.62 -19.95
N GLY A 382 21.68 16.58 -19.57
CA GLY A 382 23.09 16.66 -19.18
C GLY A 382 23.37 17.27 -17.81
N VAL A 383 22.41 17.25 -16.90
CA VAL A 383 22.57 17.75 -15.53
C VAL A 383 23.50 16.83 -14.74
N SER A 384 24.48 17.45 -14.05
CA SER A 384 25.52 16.75 -13.27
C SER A 384 25.11 16.55 -11.80
N GLY A 385 24.33 17.48 -11.24
CA GLY A 385 23.92 17.47 -9.84
C GLY A 385 22.60 18.16 -9.62
N VAL A 386 21.95 17.81 -8.51
CA VAL A 386 20.63 18.34 -8.13
C VAL A 386 20.69 18.85 -6.69
N ILE A 387 20.11 20.03 -6.47
CA ILE A 387 19.76 20.52 -5.13
C ILE A 387 18.27 20.28 -4.96
N LEU A 388 17.93 19.43 -3.99
CA LEU A 388 16.56 19.15 -3.60
C LEU A 388 16.23 19.97 -2.35
N THR A 389 15.25 20.86 -2.47
CA THR A 389 14.71 21.64 -1.34
C THR A 389 13.40 21.03 -0.86
N SER A 390 13.17 21.10 0.44
CA SER A 390 12.01 20.50 1.09
C SER A 390 11.47 21.42 2.20
N THR A 391 10.23 21.20 2.61
CA THR A 391 9.54 21.97 3.66
C THR A 391 9.24 21.10 4.87
#